data_77a1e93b0602a1cafd6a327ddf971b64
#
_entry.id   77a1e93b0602a1cafd6a327ddf971b64
#
_cell.length_a   1.000
_cell.length_b   1.000
_cell.length_c   1.000
_cell.angle_alpha   90.00
_cell.angle_beta   90.00
_cell.angle_gamma   90.00
#
_symmetry.space_group_name_H-M   'P 1'
#
loop_
_entity.id
_entity.type
_entity.pdbx_description
1 polymer ?
#
loop_
_entity_poly.entity_id
_entity_poly.type
_entity_poly.pdbx_seq_one_letter_code
_entity_poly.pdbx_strand_id
1 'polypeptide(L)'
;RLYRIALHSKNLEATVTSKEYGKWINNILGINKEYTILHDIYFDNTKNEHQTEIDSNSVFCGGRNGRDWEFYFELAASMPDVTFKCVMPQNQYEEYKVLISPNVQVKYDIPENEFLELLNSSQLVVMPLDTEAPAGLIALFQAATYGKMVITTDTVTTREYFSGDRGVLCKRNIKDWEEAIRYYLGNIGEAKMKVDNLVGFLEEECSESKYAEVLERLIRNE
;
A
#
# COMPACT_ATOMS: atom_id res chain seq x y z
N ARG A 1 12.19 -7.94 -23.48
CA ARG A 1 13.11 -7.50 -24.58
C ARG A 1 12.76 -6.07 -25.05
N LEU A 2 11.49 -5.75 -25.30
CA LEU A 2 11.05 -4.43 -25.76
C LEU A 2 11.37 -3.31 -24.76
N TYR A 3 11.06 -3.49 -23.47
CA TYR A 3 11.39 -2.52 -22.41
C TYR A 3 12.87 -2.22 -22.34
N ARG A 4 13.73 -3.24 -22.49
CA ARG A 4 15.18 -3.04 -22.50
C ARG A 4 15.62 -2.17 -23.68
N ILE A 5 15.05 -2.36 -24.87
CA ILE A 5 15.36 -1.55 -26.06
C ILE A 5 14.89 -0.10 -25.85
N ALA A 6 13.67 0.10 -25.37
CA ALA A 6 13.12 1.42 -25.11
C ALA A 6 13.97 2.21 -24.09
N LEU A 7 14.29 1.58 -22.96
CA LEU A 7 15.07 2.22 -21.89
C LEU A 7 16.54 2.53 -22.26
N HIS A 8 17.08 1.91 -23.31
CA HIS A 8 18.40 2.30 -23.86
C HIS A 8 18.36 3.54 -24.78
N SER A 9 17.16 4.01 -25.15
CA SER A 9 17.04 5.22 -25.96
C SER A 9 17.51 6.45 -25.18
N LYS A 10 18.39 7.24 -25.79
CA LYS A 10 18.85 8.51 -25.22
C LYS A 10 17.78 9.60 -25.22
N ASN A 11 16.75 9.42 -26.06
CA ASN A 11 15.64 10.37 -26.21
C ASN A 11 14.42 9.99 -25.36
N LEU A 12 14.53 8.98 -24.48
CA LEU A 12 13.46 8.56 -23.60
C LEU A 12 13.80 8.98 -22.16
N GLU A 13 13.07 9.94 -21.64
CA GLU A 13 12.98 10.19 -20.22
C GLU A 13 12.07 9.11 -19.58
N ALA A 14 12.49 8.58 -18.46
CA ALA A 14 11.73 7.54 -17.77
C ALA A 14 11.58 7.91 -16.30
N THR A 15 10.38 7.73 -15.77
CA THR A 15 10.05 7.98 -14.38
C THR A 15 9.84 6.68 -13.62
N VAL A 16 10.09 6.72 -12.33
CA VAL A 16 9.81 5.63 -11.37
C VAL A 16 9.22 6.22 -10.09
N THR A 17 8.44 5.41 -9.38
CA THR A 17 7.80 5.82 -8.12
C THR A 17 8.75 5.81 -6.92
N SER A 18 9.94 5.22 -7.05
CA SER A 18 10.99 5.26 -6.01
C SER A 18 12.37 5.03 -6.60
N LYS A 19 13.38 5.55 -5.90
CA LYS A 19 14.78 5.36 -6.29
C LYS A 19 15.20 3.89 -6.27
N GLU A 20 14.78 3.15 -5.25
CA GLU A 20 15.11 1.74 -5.10
C GLU A 20 14.41 0.88 -6.16
N TYR A 21 13.20 1.24 -6.56
CA TYR A 21 12.50 0.58 -7.67
C TYR A 21 13.24 0.79 -9.00
N GLY A 22 13.75 1.99 -9.26
CA GLY A 22 14.60 2.25 -10.44
C GLY A 22 15.87 1.38 -10.45
N LYS A 23 16.55 1.23 -9.32
CA LYS A 23 17.71 0.34 -9.19
C LYS A 23 17.33 -1.12 -9.43
N TRP A 24 16.18 -1.55 -8.89
CA TRP A 24 15.67 -2.91 -9.07
C TRP A 24 15.37 -3.20 -10.55
N ILE A 25 14.73 -2.27 -11.28
CA ILE A 25 14.51 -2.38 -12.73
C ILE A 25 15.85 -2.52 -13.47
N ASN A 26 16.82 -1.68 -13.16
CA ASN A 26 18.15 -1.71 -13.78
C ASN A 26 18.81 -3.09 -13.59
N ASN A 27 18.75 -3.64 -12.40
CA ASN A 27 19.32 -4.96 -12.10
C ASN A 27 18.63 -6.09 -12.89
N ILE A 28 17.29 -6.11 -12.95
CA ILE A 28 16.54 -7.13 -13.68
C ILE A 28 16.80 -7.04 -15.20
N LEU A 29 16.87 -5.84 -15.73
CA LEU A 29 17.06 -5.62 -17.17
C LEU A 29 18.53 -5.66 -17.59
N GLY A 30 19.48 -5.63 -16.63
CA GLY A 30 20.92 -5.53 -16.91
C GLY A 30 21.25 -4.24 -17.64
N ILE A 31 20.71 -3.11 -17.20
CA ILE A 31 20.94 -1.76 -17.76
C ILE A 31 21.38 -0.81 -16.64
N ASN A 32 21.85 0.38 -17.05
CA ASN A 32 22.18 1.47 -16.15
C ASN A 32 21.51 2.75 -16.65
N LYS A 33 20.22 2.90 -16.36
CA LYS A 33 19.40 4.07 -16.69
C LYS A 33 19.22 4.92 -15.45
N GLU A 34 19.36 6.22 -15.59
CA GLU A 34 18.89 7.18 -14.61
C GLU A 34 17.40 7.42 -14.80
N TYR A 35 16.68 7.55 -13.68
CA TYR A 35 15.25 7.78 -13.65
C TYR A 35 14.94 9.03 -12.85
N THR A 36 13.97 9.78 -13.33
CA THR A 36 13.36 10.82 -12.51
C THR A 36 12.34 10.18 -11.57
N ILE A 37 12.40 10.52 -10.28
CA ILE A 37 11.41 10.06 -9.32
C ILE A 37 10.15 10.88 -9.50
N LEU A 38 9.04 10.18 -9.73
CA LEU A 38 7.71 10.76 -9.85
C LEU A 38 6.79 9.91 -8.98
N HIS A 39 6.54 10.40 -7.77
CA HIS A 39 5.65 9.72 -6.82
C HIS A 39 4.21 9.68 -7.33
N ASP A 40 3.44 8.65 -6.92
CA ASP A 40 1.99 8.66 -7.14
C ASP A 40 1.35 9.81 -6.37
N ILE A 41 0.25 10.37 -6.90
CA ILE A 41 -0.41 11.52 -6.29
C ILE A 41 -1.24 11.07 -5.08
N TYR A 42 -1.03 11.74 -3.97
CA TYR A 42 -1.88 11.67 -2.79
C TYR A 42 -3.00 12.70 -2.90
N PHE A 43 -4.25 12.21 -2.80
CA PHE A 43 -5.43 13.05 -2.76
C PHE A 43 -6.01 13.04 -1.34
N ASP A 44 -6.02 14.20 -0.69
CA ASP A 44 -6.77 14.37 0.54
C ASP A 44 -8.28 14.50 0.22
N ASN A 45 -9.00 13.39 0.32
CA ASN A 45 -10.43 13.32 0.10
C ASN A 45 -11.24 13.41 1.40
N THR A 46 -10.70 13.98 2.48
CA THR A 46 -11.36 14.09 3.80
C THR A 46 -12.68 14.85 3.81
N LYS A 47 -13.10 15.45 2.69
CA LYS A 47 -14.36 16.20 2.56
C LYS A 47 -15.63 15.37 2.81
N ASN A 48 -15.53 14.06 2.96
CA ASN A 48 -16.64 13.14 3.25
C ASN A 48 -16.45 12.44 4.61
N GLU A 49 -16.16 13.19 5.67
CA GLU A 49 -16.11 12.67 7.03
C GLU A 49 -17.49 12.21 7.51
N HIS A 50 -17.87 11.01 7.12
CA HIS A 50 -18.84 10.25 7.90
C HIS A 50 -18.08 9.66 9.10
N GLN A 51 -18.50 10.05 10.31
CA GLN A 51 -18.04 9.38 11.53
C GLN A 51 -18.47 7.92 11.43
N THR A 52 -17.54 7.05 11.05
CA THR A 52 -17.76 5.60 11.00
C THR A 52 -17.35 5.03 12.34
N GLU A 53 -18.22 4.21 12.95
CA GLU A 53 -17.85 3.45 14.13
C GLU A 53 -16.72 2.48 13.79
N ILE A 54 -15.64 2.53 14.58
CA ILE A 54 -14.47 1.69 14.34
C ILE A 54 -14.69 0.35 15.03
N ASP A 55 -14.65 -0.71 14.26
CA ASP A 55 -14.61 -2.07 14.80
C ASP A 55 -13.24 -2.31 15.45
N SER A 56 -13.22 -2.26 16.76
CA SER A 56 -12.01 -2.56 17.53
C SER A 56 -11.49 -3.97 17.19
N ASN A 57 -10.18 -4.14 17.23
CA ASN A 57 -9.53 -5.43 16.94
C ASN A 57 -9.79 -5.94 15.52
N SER A 58 -9.88 -5.02 14.55
CA SER A 58 -10.08 -5.36 13.14
C SER A 58 -9.00 -4.77 12.23
N VAL A 59 -8.71 -5.50 11.15
CA VAL A 59 -7.75 -5.09 10.12
C VAL A 59 -8.37 -5.18 8.74
N PHE A 60 -7.92 -4.35 7.81
CA PHE A 60 -8.41 -4.28 6.44
C PHE A 60 -7.31 -4.54 5.41
N CYS A 61 -7.66 -5.28 4.36
CA CYS A 61 -6.87 -5.41 3.13
C CYS A 61 -7.78 -5.24 1.92
N GLY A 62 -7.35 -4.52 0.90
CA GLY A 62 -8.17 -4.39 -0.29
C GLY A 62 -7.39 -4.10 -1.56
N GLY A 63 -7.98 -4.46 -2.70
CA GLY A 63 -7.46 -4.14 -4.03
C GLY A 63 -7.37 -5.34 -4.96
N ARG A 64 -6.79 -5.09 -6.16
CA ARG A 64 -6.85 -6.06 -7.27
C ARG A 64 -5.51 -6.74 -7.54
N ASN A 65 -4.42 -5.97 -7.59
CA ASN A 65 -3.13 -6.45 -8.10
C ASN A 65 -2.06 -6.46 -7.00
N GLY A 66 -1.19 -7.47 -7.03
CA GLY A 66 -0.02 -7.57 -6.17
C GLY A 66 -0.32 -7.81 -4.70
N ARG A 67 -1.51 -8.34 -4.36
CA ARG A 67 -1.86 -8.75 -3.00
C ARG A 67 -1.46 -10.20 -2.79
N ASP A 68 -0.70 -10.49 -1.75
CA ASP A 68 -0.40 -11.87 -1.30
C ASP A 68 -1.60 -12.40 -0.49
N TRP A 69 -2.67 -12.82 -1.21
CA TRP A 69 -3.88 -13.32 -0.58
C TRP A 69 -3.65 -14.63 0.15
N GLU A 70 -2.78 -15.49 -0.33
CA GLU A 70 -2.42 -16.72 0.36
C GLU A 70 -1.85 -16.41 1.74
N PHE A 71 -0.85 -15.52 1.80
CA PHE A 71 -0.27 -15.09 3.05
C PHE A 71 -1.26 -14.34 3.95
N TYR A 72 -2.15 -13.51 3.37
CA TYR A 72 -3.18 -12.81 4.12
C TYR A 72 -4.11 -13.78 4.84
N PHE A 73 -4.57 -14.83 4.18
CA PHE A 73 -5.45 -15.82 4.79
C PHE A 73 -4.72 -16.74 5.78
N GLU A 74 -3.45 -17.08 5.53
CA GLU A 74 -2.60 -17.77 6.49
C GLU A 74 -2.43 -16.94 7.78
N LEU A 75 -2.16 -15.65 7.65
CA LEU A 75 -2.07 -14.71 8.77
C LEU A 75 -3.41 -14.60 9.52
N ALA A 76 -4.53 -14.51 8.83
CA ALA A 76 -5.84 -14.47 9.47
C ALA A 76 -6.14 -15.75 10.25
N ALA A 77 -5.80 -16.92 9.71
CA ALA A 77 -5.98 -18.21 10.40
C ALA A 77 -5.13 -18.33 11.67
N SER A 78 -3.93 -17.67 11.70
CA SER A 78 -3.06 -17.67 12.87
C SER A 78 -3.51 -16.70 13.98
N MET A 79 -4.46 -15.80 13.67
CA MET A 79 -4.98 -14.76 14.59
C MET A 79 -6.51 -14.83 14.72
N PRO A 80 -7.10 -15.92 15.25
CA PRO A 80 -8.55 -16.13 15.23
C PRO A 80 -9.34 -15.12 16.09
N ASP A 81 -8.68 -14.40 16.96
CA ASP A 81 -9.22 -13.35 17.83
C ASP A 81 -9.26 -11.96 17.15
N VAL A 82 -8.67 -11.79 15.98
CA VAL A 82 -8.68 -10.55 15.20
C VAL A 82 -9.63 -10.69 14.02
N THR A 83 -10.45 -9.68 13.75
CA THR A 83 -11.33 -9.64 12.57
C THR A 83 -10.53 -9.15 11.36
N PHE A 84 -10.44 -9.97 10.33
CA PHE A 84 -9.83 -9.63 9.06
C PHE A 84 -10.93 -9.28 8.05
N LYS A 85 -10.92 -8.05 7.53
CA LYS A 85 -11.84 -7.60 6.48
C LYS A 85 -11.08 -7.49 5.18
N CYS A 86 -11.61 -8.04 4.09
CA CYS A 86 -10.97 -7.84 2.81
C CYS A 86 -11.93 -7.60 1.65
N VAL A 87 -11.42 -6.87 0.65
CA VAL A 87 -12.10 -6.62 -0.62
C VAL A 87 -11.18 -7.05 -1.76
N MET A 88 -11.64 -8.00 -2.57
CA MET A 88 -10.87 -8.60 -3.64
C MET A 88 -11.71 -8.79 -4.91
N PRO A 89 -11.10 -9.04 -6.09
CA PRO A 89 -11.83 -9.46 -7.27
C PRO A 89 -12.51 -10.82 -7.09
N GLN A 90 -13.67 -11.02 -7.70
CA GLN A 90 -14.42 -12.27 -7.61
C GLN A 90 -13.61 -13.49 -8.08
N ASN A 91 -12.81 -13.35 -9.13
CA ASN A 91 -11.97 -14.45 -9.60
C ASN A 91 -10.90 -14.88 -8.57
N GLN A 92 -10.33 -13.94 -7.83
CA GLN A 92 -9.40 -14.24 -6.74
C GLN A 92 -10.14 -14.83 -5.54
N TYR A 93 -11.35 -14.36 -5.22
CA TYR A 93 -12.18 -15.02 -4.21
C TYR A 93 -12.41 -16.51 -4.53
N GLU A 94 -12.77 -16.83 -5.76
CA GLU A 94 -12.98 -18.23 -6.19
C GLU A 94 -11.70 -19.09 -6.07
N GLU A 95 -10.54 -18.49 -6.30
CA GLU A 95 -9.23 -19.14 -6.17
C GLU A 95 -8.85 -19.44 -4.73
N TYR A 96 -9.07 -18.46 -3.82
CA TYR A 96 -8.59 -18.53 -2.44
C TYR A 96 -9.66 -18.90 -1.40
N LYS A 97 -10.93 -19.06 -1.78
CA LYS A 97 -12.05 -19.29 -0.83
C LYS A 97 -11.86 -20.48 0.13
N VAL A 98 -11.07 -21.46 -0.25
CA VAL A 98 -10.79 -22.63 0.61
C VAL A 98 -9.83 -22.32 1.77
N LEU A 99 -9.12 -21.19 1.72
CA LEU A 99 -8.21 -20.73 2.78
C LEU A 99 -8.87 -19.77 3.76
N ILE A 100 -10.12 -19.38 3.53
CA ILE A 100 -10.80 -18.36 4.32
C ILE A 100 -11.21 -18.95 5.68
N SER A 101 -10.64 -18.43 6.75
CA SER A 101 -10.96 -18.78 8.13
C SER A 101 -12.21 -18.01 8.65
N PRO A 102 -12.88 -18.48 9.73
CA PRO A 102 -14.13 -17.89 10.21
C PRO A 102 -14.07 -16.43 10.66
N ASN A 103 -12.87 -15.93 10.99
CA ASN A 103 -12.63 -14.54 11.39
C ASN A 103 -12.39 -13.59 10.20
N VAL A 104 -12.55 -14.08 8.96
CA VAL A 104 -12.36 -13.26 7.76
C VAL A 104 -13.71 -12.89 7.15
N GLN A 105 -13.94 -11.60 6.97
CA GLN A 105 -15.08 -11.03 6.26
C GLN A 105 -14.62 -10.64 4.85
N VAL A 106 -15.06 -11.38 3.84
CA VAL A 106 -14.71 -11.13 2.43
C VAL A 106 -15.87 -10.47 1.69
N LYS A 107 -15.55 -9.41 0.96
CA LYS A 107 -16.41 -8.87 -0.11
C LYS A 107 -15.64 -8.86 -1.42
N TYR A 108 -16.35 -8.97 -2.54
CA TYR A 108 -15.74 -8.94 -3.86
C TYR A 108 -16.54 -8.05 -4.82
N ASP A 109 -15.79 -7.37 -5.69
CA ASP A 109 -16.31 -6.47 -6.73
C ASP A 109 -17.38 -5.46 -6.24
N ILE A 110 -17.18 -4.92 -5.03
CA ILE A 110 -18.07 -3.92 -4.43
C ILE A 110 -17.77 -2.51 -4.97
N PRO A 111 -18.74 -1.57 -4.86
CA PRO A 111 -18.53 -0.16 -5.17
C PRO A 111 -17.48 0.49 -4.25
N GLU A 112 -16.88 1.59 -4.74
CA GLU A 112 -15.82 2.31 -4.01
C GLU A 112 -16.27 2.82 -2.64
N ASN A 113 -17.48 3.35 -2.53
CA ASN A 113 -18.02 3.82 -1.25
C ASN A 113 -18.07 2.71 -0.19
N GLU A 114 -18.50 1.49 -0.56
CA GLU A 114 -18.50 0.34 0.36
C GLU A 114 -17.06 -0.10 0.70
N PHE A 115 -16.14 -0.01 -0.26
CA PHE A 115 -14.72 -0.26 -0.01
C PHE A 115 -14.15 0.70 1.05
N LEU A 116 -14.43 1.99 0.89
CA LEU A 116 -13.98 3.03 1.81
C LEU A 116 -14.64 2.92 3.20
N GLU A 117 -15.90 2.51 3.27
CA GLU A 117 -16.59 2.23 4.54
C GLU A 117 -15.92 1.08 5.30
N LEU A 118 -15.57 -0.02 4.62
CA LEU A 118 -14.86 -1.14 5.24
C LEU A 118 -13.46 -0.76 5.71
N LEU A 119 -12.74 0.01 4.91
CA LEU A 119 -11.42 0.55 5.26
C LEU A 119 -11.57 1.47 6.49
N ASN A 120 -12.51 2.42 6.45
CA ASN A 120 -12.69 3.40 7.52
C ASN A 120 -13.20 2.78 8.82
N SER A 121 -14.04 1.75 8.76
CA SER A 121 -14.50 1.01 9.95
C SER A 121 -13.44 0.07 10.54
N SER A 122 -12.31 -0.13 9.91
CA SER A 122 -11.23 -0.97 10.44
C SER A 122 -10.24 -0.17 11.29
N GLN A 123 -9.58 -0.84 12.23
CA GLN A 123 -8.62 -0.17 13.11
C GLN A 123 -7.27 0.04 12.43
N LEU A 124 -6.79 -0.93 11.64
CA LEU A 124 -5.52 -0.87 10.89
C LEU A 124 -5.74 -1.31 9.45
N VAL A 125 -4.81 -0.93 8.57
CA VAL A 125 -4.66 -1.51 7.23
C VAL A 125 -3.46 -2.44 7.21
N VAL A 126 -3.70 -3.70 6.83
CA VAL A 126 -2.71 -4.78 6.78
C VAL A 126 -2.69 -5.32 5.36
N MET A 127 -1.65 -5.01 4.60
CA MET A 127 -1.61 -5.28 3.16
C MET A 127 -0.35 -6.05 2.75
N PRO A 128 -0.36 -7.38 2.80
CA PRO A 128 0.70 -8.19 2.22
C PRO A 128 0.75 -8.04 0.70
N LEU A 129 1.96 -7.89 0.17
CA LEU A 129 2.23 -7.76 -1.27
C LEU A 129 3.16 -8.87 -1.75
N ASP A 130 2.90 -9.38 -2.94
CA ASP A 130 3.68 -10.43 -3.61
C ASP A 130 4.60 -9.89 -4.73
N THR A 131 4.75 -8.57 -4.82
CA THR A 131 5.50 -7.91 -5.90
C THR A 131 6.38 -6.78 -5.38
N GLU A 132 7.54 -6.59 -6.02
CA GLU A 132 8.40 -5.42 -5.82
C GLU A 132 7.92 -4.19 -6.62
N ALA A 133 7.07 -4.40 -7.62
CA ALA A 133 6.50 -3.33 -8.43
C ALA A 133 5.53 -2.45 -7.62
N PRO A 134 5.30 -1.20 -8.02
CA PRO A 134 4.31 -0.33 -7.40
C PRO A 134 2.92 -1.00 -7.43
N ALA A 135 2.46 -1.42 -6.26
CA ALA A 135 1.16 -2.03 -6.08
C ALA A 135 0.53 -1.55 -4.77
N GLY A 136 -0.78 -1.32 -4.80
CA GLY A 136 -1.52 -0.97 -3.60
C GLY A 136 -1.42 0.47 -3.14
N LEU A 137 -0.59 1.32 -3.74
CA LEU A 137 -0.34 2.67 -3.25
C LEU A 137 -1.62 3.50 -3.08
N ILE A 138 -2.57 3.42 -4.02
CA ILE A 138 -3.85 4.13 -3.91
C ILE A 138 -4.60 3.74 -2.62
N ALA A 139 -4.75 2.44 -2.35
CA ALA A 139 -5.44 1.96 -1.15
C ALA A 139 -4.66 2.29 0.14
N LEU A 140 -3.32 2.28 0.08
CA LEU A 140 -2.45 2.64 1.20
C LEU A 140 -2.50 4.16 1.48
N PHE A 141 -2.61 4.99 0.45
CA PHE A 141 -2.82 6.43 0.60
C PHE A 141 -4.21 6.75 1.14
N GLN A 142 -5.24 6.04 0.67
CA GLN A 142 -6.58 6.12 1.25
C GLN A 142 -6.57 5.75 2.74
N ALA A 143 -5.78 4.73 3.13
CA ALA A 143 -5.61 4.40 4.54
C ALA A 143 -5.08 5.59 5.36
N ALA A 144 -4.06 6.31 4.86
CA ALA A 144 -3.55 7.51 5.49
C ALA A 144 -4.62 8.61 5.62
N THR A 145 -5.38 8.87 4.55
CA THR A 145 -6.50 9.84 4.54
C THR A 145 -7.54 9.54 5.63
N TYR A 146 -7.84 8.27 5.88
CA TYR A 146 -8.78 7.84 6.93
C TYR A 146 -8.12 7.63 8.30
N GLY A 147 -6.89 8.07 8.49
CA GLY A 147 -6.18 7.96 9.77
C GLY A 147 -5.83 6.52 10.16
N LYS A 148 -5.70 5.60 9.18
CA LYS A 148 -5.40 4.20 9.43
C LYS A 148 -3.91 3.93 9.28
N MET A 149 -3.30 3.39 10.33
CA MET A 149 -1.92 2.96 10.28
C MET A 149 -1.75 1.75 9.36
N VAL A 150 -0.66 1.76 8.60
CA VAL A 150 -0.34 0.78 7.57
C VAL A 150 0.74 -0.18 8.04
N ILE A 151 0.45 -1.50 7.91
CA ILE A 151 1.43 -2.59 7.97
C ILE A 151 1.46 -3.24 6.59
N THR A 152 2.61 -3.26 5.92
CA THR A 152 2.73 -3.80 4.56
C THR A 152 4.04 -4.54 4.36
N THR A 153 4.17 -5.23 3.21
CA THR A 153 5.40 -5.96 2.88
C THR A 153 6.56 -5.01 2.65
N ASP A 154 7.74 -5.38 3.14
CA ASP A 154 9.01 -4.71 2.89
C ASP A 154 9.48 -4.95 1.44
N THR A 155 9.07 -4.09 0.52
CA THR A 155 9.46 -4.09 -0.90
C THR A 155 10.28 -2.85 -1.24
N VAL A 156 10.97 -2.84 -2.38
CA VAL A 156 11.71 -1.66 -2.85
C VAL A 156 10.80 -0.45 -3.08
N THR A 157 9.51 -0.67 -3.38
CA THR A 157 8.52 0.39 -3.54
C THR A 157 7.99 0.88 -2.19
N THR A 158 7.56 -0.03 -1.30
CA THR A 158 6.94 0.37 -0.02
C THR A 158 7.92 1.06 0.92
N ARG A 159 9.22 0.79 0.83
CA ARG A 159 10.27 1.50 1.58
C ARG A 159 10.26 3.00 1.34
N GLU A 160 9.95 3.46 0.14
CA GLU A 160 9.88 4.89 -0.19
C GLU A 160 8.85 5.61 0.68
N TYR A 161 7.67 5.01 0.82
CA TYR A 161 6.52 5.64 1.44
C TYR A 161 6.40 5.34 2.94
N PHE A 162 6.68 4.11 3.36
CA PHE A 162 6.32 3.59 4.69
C PHE A 162 7.50 3.27 5.61
N SER A 163 8.75 3.59 5.20
CA SER A 163 9.92 3.34 6.06
C SER A 163 10.00 4.30 7.26
N GLY A 164 10.76 3.89 8.26
CA GLY A 164 11.01 4.68 9.46
C GLY A 164 9.78 4.78 10.36
N ASP A 165 9.29 5.99 10.54
CA ASP A 165 8.18 6.32 11.43
C ASP A 165 6.82 6.50 10.72
N ARG A 166 6.73 6.14 9.43
CA ARG A 166 5.53 6.36 8.59
C ARG A 166 4.64 5.14 8.43
N GLY A 167 5.08 3.97 8.85
CA GLY A 167 4.34 2.72 8.75
C GLY A 167 5.13 1.58 9.37
N VAL A 168 4.74 0.35 9.08
CA VAL A 168 5.51 -0.85 9.44
C VAL A 168 5.72 -1.70 8.20
N LEU A 169 6.97 -2.05 7.96
CA LEU A 169 7.41 -2.90 6.87
C LEU A 169 7.79 -4.27 7.43
N CYS A 170 7.09 -5.32 6.99
CA CYS A 170 7.33 -6.69 7.41
C CYS A 170 7.80 -7.55 6.24
N LYS A 171 8.71 -8.49 6.50
CA LYS A 171 9.02 -9.56 5.56
C LYS A 171 7.89 -10.58 5.54
N ARG A 172 7.89 -11.50 4.57
CA ARG A 172 6.91 -12.59 4.49
C ARG A 172 7.17 -13.63 5.60
N ASN A 173 6.84 -13.27 6.85
CA ASN A 173 6.98 -14.07 8.05
C ASN A 173 5.77 -13.82 8.97
N ILE A 174 4.96 -14.83 9.22
CA ILE A 174 3.72 -14.73 10.00
C ILE A 174 3.97 -14.09 11.38
N LYS A 175 4.99 -14.50 12.11
CA LYS A 175 5.25 -14.00 13.47
C LYS A 175 5.53 -12.50 13.49
N ASP A 176 6.31 -11.98 12.52
CA ASP A 176 6.63 -10.55 12.45
C ASP A 176 5.34 -9.73 12.24
N TRP A 177 4.42 -10.24 11.42
CA TRP A 177 3.13 -9.59 11.16
C TRP A 177 2.19 -9.69 12.37
N GLU A 178 2.09 -10.86 13.01
CA GLU A 178 1.30 -11.03 14.24
C GLU A 178 1.75 -10.06 15.34
N GLU A 179 3.05 -9.98 15.59
CA GLU A 179 3.63 -9.09 16.59
C GLU A 179 3.32 -7.62 16.26
N ALA A 180 3.50 -7.20 15.01
CA ALA A 180 3.19 -5.85 14.58
C ALA A 180 1.70 -5.53 14.70
N ILE A 181 0.82 -6.41 14.23
CA ILE A 181 -0.64 -6.22 14.29
C ILE A 181 -1.09 -6.10 15.75
N ARG A 182 -0.73 -7.05 16.61
CA ARG A 182 -1.11 -7.03 18.03
C ARG A 182 -0.59 -5.79 18.75
N TYR A 183 0.65 -5.41 18.46
CA TYR A 183 1.24 -4.22 19.05
C TYR A 183 0.43 -2.96 18.72
N TYR A 184 0.12 -2.72 17.44
CA TYR A 184 -0.56 -1.49 17.03
C TYR A 184 -2.08 -1.51 17.24
N LEU A 185 -2.72 -2.67 17.32
CA LEU A 185 -4.09 -2.78 17.82
C LEU A 185 -4.19 -2.33 19.29
N GLY A 186 -3.15 -2.59 20.11
CA GLY A 186 -3.09 -2.18 21.52
C GLY A 186 -2.52 -0.79 21.76
N ASN A 187 -1.79 -0.20 20.80
CA ASN A 187 -1.05 1.06 20.97
C ASN A 187 -1.53 2.14 19.97
N ILE A 188 -2.80 2.54 20.11
CA ILE A 188 -3.47 3.48 19.20
C ILE A 188 -2.72 4.82 19.09
N GLY A 189 -2.13 5.31 20.18
CA GLY A 189 -1.36 6.57 20.19
C GLY A 189 -0.14 6.52 19.28
N GLU A 190 0.61 5.42 19.29
CA GLU A 190 1.77 5.23 18.41
C GLU A 190 1.35 4.99 16.95
N ALA A 191 0.26 4.25 16.75
CA ALA A 191 -0.33 4.07 15.43
C ALA A 191 -0.68 5.43 14.81
N LYS A 192 -1.31 6.32 15.59
CA LYS A 192 -1.67 7.68 15.14
C LYS A 192 -0.43 8.50 14.78
N MET A 193 0.62 8.49 15.61
CA MET A 193 1.86 9.23 15.28
C MET A 193 2.45 8.80 13.93
N LYS A 194 2.44 7.49 13.62
CA LYS A 194 2.91 7.00 12.33
C LYS A 194 2.04 7.48 11.17
N VAL A 195 0.72 7.55 11.37
CA VAL A 195 -0.19 8.10 10.37
C VAL A 195 0.08 9.58 10.14
N ASP A 196 0.23 10.38 11.20
CA ASP A 196 0.51 11.82 11.11
C ASP A 196 1.82 12.07 10.34
N ASN A 197 2.86 11.27 10.59
CA ASN A 197 4.13 11.34 9.87
C ASN A 197 4.00 10.91 8.39
N LEU A 198 3.18 9.89 8.12
CA LEU A 198 2.91 9.46 6.75
C LEU A 198 2.15 10.54 5.97
N VAL A 199 1.10 11.11 6.54
CA VAL A 199 0.32 12.19 5.91
C VAL A 199 1.23 13.37 5.61
N GLY A 200 2.06 13.83 6.56
CA GLY A 200 3.02 14.90 6.32
C GLY A 200 3.95 14.63 5.13
N PHE A 201 4.48 13.43 5.03
CA PHE A 201 5.30 13.02 3.87
C PHE A 201 4.51 13.01 2.56
N LEU A 202 3.27 12.49 2.58
CA LEU A 202 2.44 12.42 1.37
C LEU A 202 2.04 13.83 0.88
N GLU A 203 1.73 14.74 1.79
CA GLU A 203 1.43 16.15 1.46
C GLU A 203 2.64 16.88 0.88
N GLU A 204 3.84 16.63 1.41
CA GLU A 204 5.08 17.25 0.97
C GLU A 204 5.58 16.67 -0.37
N GLU A 205 5.65 15.36 -0.51
CA GLU A 205 6.34 14.68 -1.61
C GLU A 205 5.41 14.08 -2.68
N CYS A 206 4.12 13.87 -2.33
CA CYS A 206 3.15 13.21 -3.21
C CYS A 206 1.96 14.10 -3.59
N SER A 207 2.04 15.41 -3.35
CA SER A 207 0.98 16.36 -3.71
C SER A 207 0.85 16.57 -5.21
N GLU A 208 -0.34 17.01 -5.68
CA GLU A 208 -0.56 17.41 -7.08
C GLU A 208 0.43 18.47 -7.55
N SER A 209 0.72 19.46 -6.68
CA SER A 209 1.68 20.52 -6.98
C SER A 209 3.09 19.97 -7.18
N LYS A 210 3.51 19.02 -6.35
CA LYS A 210 4.83 18.37 -6.48
C LYS A 210 4.91 17.53 -7.73
N TYR A 211 3.86 16.79 -8.05
CA TYR A 211 3.75 16.02 -9.28
C TYR A 211 3.86 16.92 -10.52
N ALA A 212 3.12 18.03 -10.54
CA ALA A 212 3.16 19.01 -11.64
C ALA A 212 4.56 19.64 -11.78
N GLU A 213 5.22 20.01 -10.68
CA GLU A 213 6.58 20.56 -10.68
C GLU A 213 7.59 19.60 -11.35
N VAL A 214 7.52 18.30 -11.01
CA VAL A 214 8.41 17.29 -11.62
C VAL A 214 8.13 17.14 -13.12
N LEU A 215 6.84 17.10 -13.51
CA LEU A 215 6.49 17.03 -14.94
C LEU A 215 6.94 18.26 -15.71
N GLU A 216 6.79 19.47 -15.16
CA GLU A 216 7.25 20.71 -15.82
C GLU A 216 8.75 20.69 -16.05
N ARG A 217 9.55 20.25 -15.06
CA ARG A 217 11.02 20.10 -15.23
C ARG A 217 11.35 19.11 -16.32
N LEU A 218 10.69 17.96 -16.38
CA LEU A 218 10.88 16.96 -17.44
C LEU A 218 10.55 17.51 -18.83
N ILE A 219 9.49 18.31 -18.98
CA ILE A 219 9.08 18.90 -20.26
C ILE A 219 10.08 19.99 -20.71
N ARG A 220 10.61 20.76 -19.77
CA ARG A 220 11.58 21.82 -20.06
C ARG A 220 13.01 21.32 -20.26
N ASN A 221 13.29 20.04 -20.00
CA ASN A 221 14.62 19.43 -19.96
C ASN A 221 15.59 20.16 -18.99
N GLU A 222 15.10 20.54 -17.83
CA GLU A 222 15.84 21.21 -16.74
C GLU A 222 16.32 20.21 -15.66
#